data_6b839baa7d485961c6d0575419358bca
#
_entry.id   6b839baa7d485961c6d0575419358bca
#
_cell.length_a   1.000
_cell.length_b   1.000
_cell.length_c   1.000
_cell.angle_alpha   90.00
_cell.angle_beta   90.00
_cell.angle_gamma   90.00
#
_symmetry.space_group_name_H-M   'P 1'
#
loop_
_entity.id
_entity.type
_entity.pdbx_description
1 polymer ?
#
loop_
_entity_poly.entity_id
_entity_poly.type
_entity_poly.pdbx_seq_one_letter_code
_entity_poly.pdbx_strand_id
1 'polypeptide(L)'
;MAVNRGKQFEDAIREAFEKVPGVSIDRLHDQTTKFKGTSANICDFIVYKEPYEYYIECKSVHGNTLSIHSNDPKHKDGNISNTQWEGLLEKSKIEGVTAGIICWWVDKNKTAFIPIQMLQAMLNHGKKSISHEQVTFVDSCGNGYAITIIEGKKKRVFFDYDMEAFLDEIQHNR
;
A
#
# COMPACT_ATOMS: atom_id res chain seq x y z
N MET A 1 -21.36 5.87 17.20
CA MET A 1 -20.58 4.76 16.64
C MET A 1 -19.20 5.29 16.25
N ALA A 2 -18.12 4.61 16.69
CA ALA A 2 -16.77 5.01 16.29
C ALA A 2 -16.63 4.80 14.78
N VAL A 3 -16.22 5.84 14.09
CA VAL A 3 -15.99 5.82 12.65
C VAL A 3 -14.76 4.99 12.36
N ASN A 4 -14.89 3.88 11.61
CA ASN A 4 -13.75 3.08 11.18
C ASN A 4 -13.01 3.82 10.05
N ARG A 5 -11.98 4.57 10.42
CA ARG A 5 -11.18 5.39 9.50
C ARG A 5 -10.45 4.55 8.45
N GLY A 6 -9.99 3.36 8.80
CA GLY A 6 -9.34 2.45 7.85
C GLY A 6 -10.27 2.11 6.69
N LYS A 7 -11.49 1.66 7.01
CA LYS A 7 -12.49 1.34 5.99
C LYS A 7 -12.88 2.54 5.13
N GLN A 8 -13.01 3.73 5.74
CA GLN A 8 -13.29 4.95 4.99
C GLN A 8 -12.15 5.32 4.03
N PHE A 9 -10.90 5.07 4.45
CA PHE A 9 -9.74 5.28 3.60
C PHE A 9 -9.74 4.31 2.42
N GLU A 10 -9.93 3.01 2.66
CA GLU A 10 -10.07 2.01 1.58
C GLU A 10 -11.18 2.39 0.59
N ASP A 11 -12.36 2.78 1.09
CA ASP A 11 -13.48 3.18 0.24
C ASP A 11 -13.13 4.43 -0.61
N ALA A 12 -12.42 5.41 -0.03
CA ALA A 12 -11.98 6.60 -0.77
C ALA A 12 -10.95 6.28 -1.86
N ILE A 13 -10.00 5.37 -1.60
CA ILE A 13 -9.02 4.88 -2.58
C ILE A 13 -9.75 4.15 -3.72
N ARG A 14 -10.68 3.24 -3.39
CA ARG A 14 -11.48 2.52 -4.39
C ARG A 14 -12.25 3.49 -5.28
N GLU A 15 -13.01 4.42 -4.69
CA GLU A 15 -13.81 5.40 -5.43
C GLU A 15 -12.93 6.31 -6.33
N ALA A 16 -11.70 6.57 -5.92
CA ALA A 16 -10.76 7.35 -6.71
C ALA A 16 -10.27 6.57 -7.94
N PHE A 17 -9.94 5.29 -7.80
CA PHE A 17 -9.57 4.42 -8.94
C PHE A 17 -10.74 4.20 -9.91
N GLU A 18 -11.97 4.04 -9.42
CA GLU A 18 -13.16 3.86 -10.25
C GLU A 18 -13.43 5.04 -11.20
N LYS A 19 -12.88 6.21 -10.91
CA LYS A 19 -13.01 7.41 -11.77
C LYS A 19 -11.97 7.48 -12.88
N VAL A 20 -10.90 6.68 -12.80
CA VAL A 20 -9.82 6.73 -13.81
C VAL A 20 -10.25 5.96 -15.06
N PRO A 21 -10.24 6.58 -16.25
CA PRO A 21 -10.62 5.90 -17.48
C PRO A 21 -9.69 4.70 -17.77
N GLY A 22 -10.28 3.58 -18.18
CA GLY A 22 -9.54 2.37 -18.57
C GLY A 22 -8.93 1.60 -17.41
N VAL A 23 -9.34 1.89 -16.17
CA VAL A 23 -8.94 1.16 -14.97
C VAL A 23 -10.01 0.15 -14.58
N SER A 24 -9.61 -1.06 -14.25
CA SER A 24 -10.41 -2.05 -13.52
C SER A 24 -9.88 -2.15 -12.08
N ILE A 25 -10.77 -2.20 -11.11
CA ILE A 25 -10.42 -2.40 -9.71
C ILE A 25 -11.28 -3.49 -9.09
N ASP A 26 -10.63 -4.50 -8.51
CA ASP A 26 -11.26 -5.59 -7.77
C ASP A 26 -10.88 -5.49 -6.30
N ARG A 27 -11.90 -5.40 -5.43
CA ARG A 27 -11.71 -5.47 -3.98
C ARG A 27 -11.67 -6.93 -3.54
N LEU A 28 -10.62 -7.31 -2.85
CA LEU A 28 -10.55 -8.61 -2.18
C LEU A 28 -11.26 -8.53 -0.84
N HIS A 29 -12.39 -9.24 -0.73
CA HIS A 29 -13.14 -9.29 0.53
C HIS A 29 -12.55 -10.35 1.46
N ASP A 30 -12.38 -10.00 2.74
CA ASP A 30 -12.08 -10.99 3.76
C ASP A 30 -13.16 -12.07 3.77
N GLN A 31 -12.75 -13.30 3.52
CA GLN A 31 -13.67 -14.42 3.58
C GLN A 31 -14.05 -14.68 5.05
N THR A 32 -15.18 -14.16 5.46
CA THR A 32 -15.76 -14.34 6.81
C THR A 32 -16.32 -15.75 7.04
N THR A 33 -16.04 -16.70 6.18
CA THR A 33 -16.51 -18.07 6.34
C THR A 33 -15.74 -18.77 7.45
N LYS A 34 -16.47 -19.27 8.45
CA LYS A 34 -15.98 -20.07 9.59
C LYS A 34 -15.33 -21.42 9.21
N PHE A 35 -14.95 -21.60 7.96
CA PHE A 35 -14.24 -22.79 7.50
C PHE A 35 -12.75 -22.66 7.79
N LYS A 36 -12.21 -23.58 8.59
CA LYS A 36 -10.77 -23.75 8.78
C LYS A 36 -10.13 -23.96 7.40
N GLY A 37 -9.29 -23.02 6.95
CA GLY A 37 -8.56 -23.11 5.69
C GLY A 37 -8.78 -21.96 4.71
N THR A 38 -9.54 -20.91 5.06
CA THR A 38 -9.62 -19.69 4.22
C THR A 38 -8.28 -18.93 4.28
N SER A 39 -7.66 -18.79 3.12
CA SER A 39 -6.46 -17.97 2.94
C SER A 39 -6.80 -16.51 3.22
N ALA A 40 -6.03 -15.85 4.08
CA ALA A 40 -6.13 -14.41 4.24
C ALA A 40 -5.74 -13.72 2.92
N ASN A 41 -6.38 -12.60 2.60
CA ASN A 41 -6.05 -11.84 1.41
C ASN A 41 -4.64 -11.24 1.50
N ILE A 42 -3.95 -11.22 0.36
CA ILE A 42 -2.60 -10.64 0.26
C ILE A 42 -2.62 -9.12 0.18
N CYS A 43 -3.76 -8.51 -0.21
CA CYS A 43 -3.96 -7.07 -0.34
C CYS A 43 -5.45 -6.74 -0.33
N ASP A 44 -5.80 -5.46 -0.29
CA ASP A 44 -7.18 -4.97 -0.36
C ASP A 44 -7.71 -4.90 -1.79
N PHE A 45 -6.85 -4.51 -2.74
CA PHE A 45 -7.24 -4.25 -4.13
C PHE A 45 -6.27 -4.86 -5.13
N ILE A 46 -6.84 -5.36 -6.24
CA ILE A 46 -6.13 -5.61 -7.49
C ILE A 46 -6.63 -4.56 -8.49
N VAL A 47 -5.71 -3.78 -9.04
CA VAL A 47 -6.00 -2.73 -10.02
C VAL A 47 -5.31 -3.09 -11.33
N TYR A 48 -6.02 -2.99 -12.44
CA TYR A 48 -5.47 -3.18 -13.76
C TYR A 48 -5.62 -1.89 -14.57
N LYS A 49 -4.53 -1.42 -15.14
CA LYS A 49 -4.48 -0.38 -16.19
C LYS A 49 -3.47 -0.83 -17.23
N GLU A 50 -3.95 -1.12 -18.44
CA GLU A 50 -3.13 -1.68 -19.51
C GLU A 50 -1.77 -0.96 -19.67
N PRO A 51 -0.66 -1.70 -19.75
CA PRO A 51 -0.53 -3.17 -19.69
C PRO A 51 -0.18 -3.71 -18.30
N TYR A 52 -0.40 -2.96 -17.23
CA TYR A 52 0.13 -3.19 -15.88
C TYR A 52 -0.94 -3.60 -14.87
N GLU A 53 -0.52 -4.40 -13.89
CA GLU A 53 -1.34 -4.83 -12.76
C GLU A 53 -0.74 -4.34 -11.44
N TYR A 54 -1.59 -3.92 -10.50
CA TYR A 54 -1.17 -3.35 -9.22
C TYR A 54 -1.86 -4.10 -8.07
N TYR A 55 -1.06 -4.63 -7.14
CA TYR A 55 -1.52 -5.22 -5.88
C TYR A 55 -1.34 -4.22 -4.76
N ILE A 56 -2.43 -3.74 -4.20
CA ILE A 56 -2.45 -2.59 -3.29
C ILE A 56 -3.08 -2.98 -1.97
N GLU A 57 -2.31 -2.84 -0.91
CA GLU A 57 -2.78 -2.85 0.48
C GLU A 57 -2.91 -1.42 1.00
N CYS A 58 -4.00 -1.11 1.70
CA CYS A 58 -4.24 0.21 2.28
C CYS A 58 -3.97 0.20 3.78
N LYS A 59 -3.21 1.17 4.26
CA LYS A 59 -2.93 1.35 5.69
C LYS A 59 -3.17 2.79 6.10
N SER A 60 -3.83 2.99 7.24
CA SER A 60 -3.92 4.30 7.88
C SER A 60 -3.25 4.23 9.25
N VAL A 61 -2.36 5.16 9.52
CA VAL A 61 -1.60 5.21 10.77
C VAL A 61 -1.67 6.58 11.41
N HIS A 62 -1.70 6.59 12.73
CA HIS A 62 -1.50 7.79 13.53
C HIS A 62 -0.02 7.96 13.86
N GLY A 63 0.41 9.22 14.06
CA GLY A 63 1.81 9.53 14.32
C GLY A 63 2.65 9.66 13.04
N ASN A 64 3.95 9.42 13.17
CA ASN A 64 4.93 9.75 12.15
C ASN A 64 5.37 8.56 11.29
N THR A 65 5.13 7.33 11.73
CA THR A 65 5.73 6.14 11.13
C THR A 65 4.71 5.03 10.88
N LEU A 66 4.92 4.29 9.77
CA LEU A 66 4.33 2.98 9.52
C LEU A 66 5.31 1.91 9.98
N SER A 67 4.90 1.02 10.89
CA SER A 67 5.72 -0.11 11.32
C SER A 67 5.87 -1.13 10.18
N ILE A 68 7.12 -1.45 9.83
CA ILE A 68 7.44 -2.49 8.86
C ILE A 68 7.23 -3.86 9.52
N HIS A 69 7.01 -4.88 8.71
CA HIS A 69 6.90 -6.26 9.15
C HIS A 69 8.06 -6.68 10.06
N SER A 70 7.75 -7.37 11.16
CA SER A 70 8.74 -7.97 12.04
C SER A 70 8.86 -9.47 11.74
N ASN A 71 10.09 -9.94 11.45
CA ASN A 71 10.39 -11.37 11.33
C ASN A 71 10.37 -12.10 12.69
N ASP A 72 10.19 -11.36 13.81
CA ASP A 72 10.08 -11.94 15.13
C ASP A 72 8.65 -12.40 15.40
N PRO A 73 8.39 -13.74 15.52
CA PRO A 73 7.05 -14.25 15.80
C PRO A 73 6.47 -13.77 17.13
N LYS A 74 7.30 -13.22 18.01
CA LYS A 74 6.89 -12.66 19.31
C LYS A 74 6.45 -11.18 19.20
N HIS A 75 6.87 -10.48 18.15
CA HIS A 75 6.51 -9.09 17.90
C HIS A 75 5.50 -9.02 16.75
N LYS A 76 4.24 -9.28 17.07
CA LYS A 76 3.10 -9.17 16.14
C LYS A 76 2.73 -7.73 15.78
N ASP A 77 3.60 -6.76 16.06
CA ASP A 77 3.25 -5.34 16.11
C ASP A 77 3.52 -4.57 14.79
N GLY A 78 3.75 -5.30 13.68
CA GLY A 78 3.80 -4.68 12.37
C GLY A 78 2.40 -4.35 11.85
N ASN A 79 2.26 -3.24 11.13
CA ASN A 79 1.01 -2.89 10.46
C ASN A 79 0.69 -3.81 9.27
N ILE A 80 1.65 -4.64 8.84
CA ILE A 80 1.55 -5.52 7.67
C ILE A 80 1.67 -6.96 8.16
N SER A 81 0.66 -7.79 7.86
CA SER A 81 0.68 -9.22 8.24
C SER A 81 1.67 -10.02 7.38
N ASN A 82 2.09 -11.21 7.85
CA ASN A 82 2.98 -12.09 7.09
C ASN A 82 2.39 -12.47 5.73
N THR A 83 1.10 -12.77 5.67
CA THR A 83 0.41 -13.13 4.41
C THR A 83 0.46 -11.99 3.42
N GLN A 84 0.20 -10.75 3.87
CA GLN A 84 0.28 -9.55 3.03
C GLN A 84 1.72 -9.32 2.56
N TRP A 85 2.69 -9.42 3.47
CA TRP A 85 4.11 -9.23 3.16
C TRP A 85 4.61 -10.20 2.10
N GLU A 86 4.46 -11.50 2.35
CA GLU A 86 4.93 -12.55 1.45
C GLU A 86 4.20 -12.51 0.12
N GLY A 87 2.87 -12.33 0.15
CA GLY A 87 2.05 -12.26 -1.06
C GLY A 87 2.42 -11.07 -1.95
N LEU A 88 2.60 -9.87 -1.37
CA LEU A 88 3.01 -8.69 -2.13
C LEU A 88 4.42 -8.84 -2.70
N LEU A 89 5.36 -9.42 -1.94
CA LEU A 89 6.72 -9.68 -2.43
C LEU A 89 6.73 -10.67 -3.61
N GLU A 90 5.95 -11.75 -3.54
CA GLU A 90 5.86 -12.70 -4.65
C GLU A 90 5.26 -12.04 -5.90
N LYS A 91 4.22 -11.24 -5.75
CA LYS A 91 3.61 -10.51 -6.86
C LYS A 91 4.58 -9.50 -7.49
N SER A 92 5.37 -8.82 -6.68
CA SER A 92 6.33 -7.81 -7.16
C SER A 92 7.48 -8.36 -8.00
N LYS A 93 7.67 -9.69 -8.06
CA LYS A 93 8.68 -10.35 -8.91
C LYS A 93 8.20 -10.55 -10.35
N ILE A 94 6.91 -10.39 -10.60
CA ILE A 94 6.30 -10.62 -11.91
C ILE A 94 6.46 -9.36 -12.76
N GLU A 95 6.97 -9.52 -13.98
CA GLU A 95 7.07 -8.41 -14.94
C GLU A 95 5.67 -7.81 -15.23
N GLY A 96 5.59 -6.49 -15.28
CA GLY A 96 4.32 -5.77 -15.44
C GLY A 96 3.49 -5.62 -14.16
N VAL A 97 3.90 -6.25 -13.06
CA VAL A 97 3.21 -6.14 -11.77
C VAL A 97 3.92 -5.15 -10.83
N THR A 98 3.14 -4.30 -10.19
CA THR A 98 3.58 -3.44 -9.08
C THR A 98 2.82 -3.85 -7.82
N ALA A 99 3.53 -4.04 -6.71
CA ALA A 99 2.91 -4.40 -5.45
C ALA A 99 3.43 -3.51 -4.31
N GLY A 100 2.53 -3.09 -3.42
CA GLY A 100 2.92 -2.22 -2.32
C GLY A 100 1.76 -1.75 -1.46
N ILE A 101 2.08 -0.75 -0.65
CA ILE A 101 1.20 -0.19 0.38
C ILE A 101 0.83 1.24 0.03
N ILE A 102 -0.46 1.57 -0.03
CA ILE A 102 -0.90 2.96 0.05
C ILE A 102 -1.10 3.29 1.53
N CYS A 103 -0.23 4.14 2.07
CA CYS A 103 -0.26 4.55 3.46
C CYS A 103 -0.77 5.97 3.60
N TRP A 104 -1.75 6.16 4.48
CA TRP A 104 -2.20 7.47 4.94
C TRP A 104 -1.70 7.74 6.36
N TRP A 105 -0.76 8.68 6.49
CA TRP A 105 -0.37 9.25 7.80
C TRP A 105 -1.39 10.32 8.20
N VAL A 106 -2.36 9.89 9.02
CA VAL A 106 -3.56 10.66 9.37
C VAL A 106 -3.21 12.04 9.93
N ASP A 107 -2.27 12.09 10.90
CA ASP A 107 -1.91 13.30 11.63
C ASP A 107 -1.05 14.26 10.78
N LYS A 108 -0.50 13.76 9.67
CA LYS A 108 0.32 14.55 8.72
C LYS A 108 -0.44 14.88 7.45
N ASN A 109 -1.63 14.32 7.30
CA ASN A 109 -2.44 14.49 6.10
C ASN A 109 -1.67 14.16 4.81
N LYS A 110 -0.81 13.15 4.88
CA LYS A 110 0.03 12.70 3.78
C LYS A 110 -0.36 11.28 3.38
N THR A 111 -0.54 11.08 2.08
CA THR A 111 -0.79 9.76 1.50
C THR A 111 0.29 9.45 0.48
N ALA A 112 0.83 8.25 0.50
CA ALA A 112 1.83 7.82 -0.45
C ALA A 112 1.76 6.32 -0.71
N PHE A 113 2.15 5.92 -1.92
CA PHE A 113 2.42 4.54 -2.26
C PHE A 113 3.87 4.20 -1.95
N ILE A 114 4.07 3.05 -1.30
CA ILE A 114 5.35 2.52 -0.89
C ILE A 114 5.53 1.15 -1.55
N PRO A 115 6.47 0.99 -2.49
CA PRO A 115 6.75 -0.31 -3.09
C PRO A 115 7.17 -1.32 -2.03
N ILE A 116 6.67 -2.56 -2.11
CA ILE A 116 7.01 -3.59 -1.13
C ILE A 116 8.51 -3.92 -1.14
N GLN A 117 9.17 -3.81 -2.30
CA GLN A 117 10.61 -4.01 -2.44
C GLN A 117 11.42 -2.98 -1.61
N MET A 118 10.93 -1.71 -1.56
CA MET A 118 11.55 -0.69 -0.70
C MET A 118 11.48 -1.08 0.78
N LEU A 119 10.32 -1.54 1.24
CA LEU A 119 10.16 -1.99 2.61
C LEU A 119 11.04 -3.21 2.93
N GLN A 120 11.17 -4.15 1.98
CA GLN A 120 12.06 -5.31 2.13
C GLN A 120 13.53 -4.88 2.20
N ALA A 121 13.95 -3.96 1.34
CA ALA A 121 15.31 -3.41 1.37
C ALA A 121 15.59 -2.70 2.69
N MET A 122 14.66 -1.89 3.18
CA MET A 122 14.75 -1.23 4.48
C MET A 122 14.86 -2.22 5.64
N LEU A 123 14.04 -3.28 5.63
CA LEU A 123 14.07 -4.34 6.66
C LEU A 123 15.42 -5.07 6.66
N ASN A 124 15.97 -5.40 5.49
CA ASN A 124 17.29 -6.02 5.35
C ASN A 124 18.43 -5.14 5.92
N HIS A 125 18.21 -3.82 5.97
CA HIS A 125 19.12 -2.85 6.61
C HIS A 125 18.78 -2.56 8.08
N GLY A 126 17.94 -3.39 8.70
CA GLY A 126 17.58 -3.28 10.12
C GLY A 126 16.60 -2.16 10.45
N LYS A 127 15.97 -1.54 9.45
CA LYS A 127 14.90 -0.54 9.67
C LYS A 127 13.62 -1.25 10.06
N LYS A 128 12.95 -0.76 11.11
CA LYS A 128 11.69 -1.34 11.62
C LYS A 128 10.45 -0.52 11.28
N SER A 129 10.63 0.64 10.70
CA SER A 129 9.53 1.54 10.32
C SER A 129 9.95 2.47 9.18
N ILE A 130 8.95 2.97 8.44
CA ILE A 130 9.13 4.05 7.47
C ILE A 130 8.43 5.32 7.97
N SER A 131 9.15 6.45 7.94
CA SER A 131 8.61 7.76 8.32
C SER A 131 7.83 8.39 7.15
N HIS A 132 6.85 9.23 7.48
CA HIS A 132 6.16 10.05 6.49
C HIS A 132 7.11 11.01 5.73
N GLU A 133 8.30 11.30 6.27
CA GLU A 133 9.31 12.15 5.62
C GLU A 133 10.22 11.37 4.67
N GLN A 134 10.23 10.05 4.77
CA GLN A 134 11.01 9.19 3.86
C GLN A 134 10.48 9.36 2.43
N VAL A 135 11.38 9.66 1.51
CA VAL A 135 11.03 9.81 0.09
C VAL A 135 11.75 8.75 -0.75
N THR A 136 13.03 8.52 -0.47
CA THR A 136 13.85 7.56 -1.20
C THR A 136 14.63 6.66 -0.25
N PHE A 137 15.03 5.49 -0.74
CA PHE A 137 15.93 4.58 -0.04
C PHE A 137 16.88 3.94 -1.06
N VAL A 138 18.16 3.84 -0.72
CA VAL A 138 19.16 3.12 -1.53
C VAL A 138 19.70 1.97 -0.68
N ASP A 139 19.68 0.76 -1.24
CA ASP A 139 20.18 -0.42 -0.57
C ASP A 139 21.73 -0.56 -0.70
N SER A 140 22.32 -1.57 -0.05
CA SER A 140 23.75 -1.83 -0.09
C SER A 140 24.28 -2.25 -1.47
N CYS A 141 23.40 -2.66 -2.38
CA CYS A 141 23.74 -3.01 -3.76
C CYS A 141 23.64 -1.81 -4.70
N GLY A 142 23.22 -0.64 -4.21
CA GLY A 142 23.03 0.57 -5.00
C GLY A 142 21.65 0.66 -5.68
N ASN A 143 20.71 -0.26 -5.40
CA ASN A 143 19.36 -0.13 -5.93
C ASN A 143 18.62 1.00 -5.22
N GLY A 144 18.09 1.92 -6.01
CA GLY A 144 17.29 3.04 -5.54
C GLY A 144 15.79 2.70 -5.52
N TYR A 145 15.12 3.13 -4.46
CA TYR A 145 13.67 3.01 -4.30
C TYR A 145 13.08 4.37 -3.94
N ALA A 146 11.90 4.66 -4.42
CA ALA A 146 11.16 5.87 -4.09
C ALA A 146 9.71 5.55 -3.72
N ILE A 147 9.13 6.38 -2.84
CA ILE A 147 7.69 6.42 -2.64
C ILE A 147 7.06 7.34 -3.68
N THR A 148 5.80 7.08 -4.04
CA THR A 148 5.02 7.99 -4.88
C THR A 148 3.99 8.70 -4.02
N ILE A 149 4.04 10.04 -3.97
CA ILE A 149 3.07 10.84 -3.22
C ILE A 149 1.73 10.83 -3.98
N ILE A 150 0.65 10.59 -3.25
CA ILE A 150 -0.70 10.61 -3.79
C ILE A 150 -1.38 11.88 -3.30
N GLU A 151 -1.55 12.82 -4.21
CA GLU A 151 -2.22 14.08 -3.89
C GLU A 151 -3.72 13.87 -3.67
N GLY A 152 -4.24 14.50 -2.64
CA GLY A 152 -5.64 14.44 -2.27
C GLY A 152 -6.24 15.81 -2.03
N LYS A 153 -7.33 16.14 -2.74
CA LYS A 153 -8.12 17.34 -2.47
C LYS A 153 -9.08 17.05 -1.31
N LYS A 154 -8.97 17.83 -0.22
CA LYS A 154 -9.83 17.69 0.94
C LYS A 154 -11.29 17.99 0.57
N LYS A 155 -12.18 17.01 0.81
CA LYS A 155 -13.63 17.16 0.77
C LYS A 155 -14.21 17.36 2.17
N ARG A 156 -15.54 17.55 2.28
CA ARG A 156 -16.21 17.76 3.57
C ARG A 156 -15.98 16.62 4.57
N VAL A 157 -15.86 15.38 4.12
CA VAL A 157 -15.74 14.19 4.98
C VAL A 157 -14.40 13.47 4.79
N PHE A 158 -13.86 13.47 3.57
CA PHE A 158 -12.62 12.75 3.22
C PHE A 158 -11.85 13.45 2.09
N PHE A 159 -10.93 12.73 1.41
CA PHE A 159 -10.14 13.24 0.30
C PHE A 159 -10.63 12.67 -1.04
N ASP A 160 -10.45 13.45 -2.10
CA ASP A 160 -10.53 13.01 -3.49
C ASP A 160 -9.10 12.84 -4.00
N TYR A 161 -8.66 11.61 -4.17
CA TYR A 161 -7.29 11.29 -4.57
C TYR A 161 -7.13 11.31 -6.09
N ASP A 162 -5.99 11.83 -6.56
CA ASP A 162 -5.63 11.85 -7.97
C ASP A 162 -4.92 10.53 -8.34
N MET A 163 -5.73 9.49 -8.62
CA MET A 163 -5.19 8.17 -8.97
C MET A 163 -4.74 8.09 -10.42
N GLU A 164 -5.16 8.99 -11.28
CA GLU A 164 -4.66 9.06 -12.66
C GLU A 164 -3.20 9.51 -12.66
N ALA A 165 -2.90 10.64 -12.00
CA ALA A 165 -1.52 11.11 -11.84
C ALA A 165 -0.63 10.09 -11.14
N PHE A 166 -1.15 9.41 -10.11
CA PHE A 166 -0.43 8.34 -9.42
C PHE A 166 -0.03 7.18 -10.35
N LEU A 167 -0.97 6.69 -11.16
CA LEU A 167 -0.68 5.58 -12.08
C LEU A 167 0.31 6.01 -13.17
N ASP A 168 0.18 7.22 -13.68
CA ASP A 168 1.09 7.77 -14.68
C ASP A 168 2.52 7.91 -14.12
N GLU A 169 2.67 8.41 -12.89
CA GLU A 169 3.97 8.53 -12.23
C GLU A 169 4.64 7.17 -12.03
N ILE A 170 3.90 6.15 -11.55
CA ILE A 170 4.46 4.81 -11.37
C ILE A 170 4.87 4.19 -12.71
N GLN A 171 4.10 4.42 -13.77
CA GLN A 171 4.41 3.89 -15.10
C GLN A 171 5.67 4.53 -15.69
N HIS A 172 5.92 5.80 -15.44
CA HIS A 172 7.11 6.51 -15.92
C HIS A 172 8.38 6.16 -15.14
N ASN A 173 8.26 5.73 -13.90
CA ASN A 173 9.39 5.41 -13.01
C ASN A 173 9.81 3.92 -13.06
N ARG A 174 9.34 3.16 -14.05
CA ARG A 174 9.67 1.73 -14.25
C ARG A 174 10.94 1.52 -15.06
#